data_2213b4d888e2c5d67da35e45da3ddbad
#
_entry.id   2213b4d888e2c5d67da35e45da3ddbad
#
_cell.length_a   1.000
_cell.length_b   1.000
_cell.length_c   1.000
_cell.angle_alpha   90.00
_cell.angle_beta   90.00
_cell.angle_gamma   90.00
#
_symmetry.space_group_name_H-M   'P 1'
#
loop_
_entity.id
_entity.type
_entity.pdbx_description
1 polymer ?
#
loop_
_entity_poly.entity_id
_entity_poly.type
_entity_poly.pdbx_seq_one_letter_code
_entity_poly.pdbx_strand_id
1 'polypeptide(L)'
;MDTTTLSGSYISSLMGMYGLGDSASNSLQFYTNALNTNTWGGDFTASYDLFTRHVGHFNFGIGLNFTDNEVRSINKTPAAAAAHGLSFVNGYSTALLLRTAPRNRENVNVTWNYGKWRVFLQEERYGSTLFLGSPAAGVSIAPFEQRPAFLTNMEVSYRVIPKLMLTVGAYNLGNKYPTRIPGWAAKAQSYVTKYSYYSPFGFSGGMYYVRASYTF
;
A
#
# COMPACT_ATOMS: atom_id res chain seq x y z
N MET A 1 -11.16 -2.92 -9.98
CA MET A 1 -12.09 -2.60 -11.08
C MET A 1 -11.24 -2.36 -12.30
N ASP A 2 -11.39 -3.21 -13.29
CA ASP A 2 -10.66 -3.04 -14.55
C ASP A 2 -11.54 -2.23 -15.49
N THR A 3 -11.18 -0.99 -15.75
CA THR A 3 -11.84 -0.17 -16.75
C THR A 3 -11.19 -0.51 -18.11
N THR A 4 -11.72 -1.51 -18.78
CA THR A 4 -11.36 -1.78 -20.16
C THR A 4 -11.95 -0.65 -21.00
N THR A 5 -11.11 0.19 -21.57
CA THR A 5 -11.54 1.24 -22.47
C THR A 5 -12.04 0.57 -23.77
N LEU A 6 -13.34 0.49 -23.92
CA LEU A 6 -13.98 0.13 -25.19
C LEU A 6 -13.56 1.13 -26.26
N SER A 7 -13.38 0.69 -27.50
CA SER A 7 -13.21 1.64 -28.59
C SER A 7 -14.39 2.60 -28.59
N GLY A 8 -14.14 3.91 -28.69
CA GLY A 8 -15.19 4.94 -28.60
C GLY A 8 -16.36 4.65 -29.54
N SER A 9 -16.11 4.10 -30.70
CA SER A 9 -17.14 3.73 -31.70
C SER A 9 -18.09 2.63 -31.20
N TYR A 10 -17.62 1.63 -30.45
CA TYR A 10 -18.48 0.58 -29.91
C TYR A 10 -19.32 1.08 -28.74
N ILE A 11 -18.76 1.89 -27.89
CA ILE A 11 -19.50 2.54 -26.79
C ILE A 11 -20.58 3.44 -27.36
N SER A 12 -20.25 4.29 -28.33
CA SER A 12 -21.24 5.15 -29.00
C SER A 12 -22.37 4.35 -29.66
N SER A 13 -22.04 3.21 -30.27
CA SER A 13 -23.04 2.31 -30.84
C SER A 13 -23.96 1.71 -29.77
N LEU A 14 -23.41 1.21 -28.66
CA LEU A 14 -24.21 0.69 -27.55
C LEU A 14 -25.09 1.79 -26.93
N MET A 15 -24.52 2.95 -26.70
CA MET A 15 -25.24 4.09 -26.10
C MET A 15 -26.39 4.53 -27.02
N GLY A 16 -26.16 4.57 -28.33
CA GLY A 16 -27.19 4.86 -29.33
C GLY A 16 -28.33 3.85 -29.34
N MET A 17 -28.03 2.56 -29.19
CA MET A 17 -29.04 1.49 -29.07
C MET A 17 -29.97 1.64 -27.85
N TYR A 18 -29.47 2.22 -26.77
CA TYR A 18 -30.22 2.44 -25.54
C TYR A 18 -30.69 3.90 -25.36
N GLY A 19 -30.55 4.74 -26.37
CA GLY A 19 -31.01 6.15 -26.33
C GLY A 19 -30.26 7.04 -25.34
N LEU A 20 -29.03 6.67 -24.96
CA LEU A 20 -28.26 7.35 -23.91
C LEU A 20 -27.38 8.50 -24.42
N GLY A 21 -27.57 8.93 -25.67
CA GLY A 21 -26.85 10.04 -26.28
C GLY A 21 -25.37 9.73 -26.61
N ASP A 22 -24.84 10.49 -27.55
CA ASP A 22 -23.42 10.36 -27.96
C ASP A 22 -22.57 11.37 -27.19
N SER A 23 -21.77 10.90 -26.25
CA SER A 23 -20.79 11.73 -25.56
C SER A 23 -19.42 11.08 -25.64
N ALA A 24 -18.46 11.78 -26.21
CA ALA A 24 -17.10 11.32 -26.48
C ALA A 24 -16.31 10.88 -25.23
N SER A 25 -16.89 11.04 -24.04
CA SER A 25 -16.26 10.75 -22.74
C SER A 25 -16.95 9.63 -21.95
N ASN A 26 -17.89 8.90 -22.55
CA ASN A 26 -18.65 7.89 -21.83
C ASN A 26 -17.84 6.60 -21.63
N SER A 27 -17.76 6.13 -20.38
CA SER A 27 -17.26 4.82 -20.01
C SER A 27 -18.41 3.96 -19.48
N LEU A 28 -18.51 2.71 -19.93
CA LEU A 28 -19.45 1.74 -19.40
C LEU A 28 -18.75 0.93 -18.31
N GLN A 29 -19.25 0.97 -17.08
CA GLN A 29 -18.76 0.15 -15.98
C GLN A 29 -19.83 -0.88 -15.59
N PHE A 30 -19.42 -2.12 -15.43
CA PHE A 30 -20.27 -3.18 -14.93
C PHE A 30 -19.49 -4.16 -14.06
N TYR A 31 -20.19 -4.83 -13.17
CA TYR A 31 -19.60 -5.85 -12.29
C TYR A 31 -19.63 -7.21 -12.99
N THR A 32 -18.52 -7.92 -12.92
CA THR A 32 -18.42 -9.29 -13.44
C THR A 32 -17.52 -10.14 -12.56
N ASN A 33 -17.81 -11.43 -12.47
CA ASN A 33 -16.93 -12.42 -11.84
C ASN A 33 -15.85 -12.83 -12.85
N ALA A 34 -14.86 -11.96 -13.04
CA ALA A 34 -13.86 -12.13 -14.10
C ALA A 34 -12.78 -13.16 -13.74
N LEU A 35 -12.52 -13.41 -12.44
CA LEU A 35 -11.48 -14.34 -12.01
C LEU A 35 -11.79 -14.95 -10.64
N ASN A 36 -11.19 -16.11 -10.37
CA ASN A 36 -11.16 -16.74 -9.06
C ASN A 36 -9.76 -16.64 -8.49
N THR A 37 -9.68 -16.24 -7.23
CA THR A 37 -8.42 -16.13 -6.50
C THR A 37 -8.37 -17.06 -5.31
N ASN A 38 -7.18 -17.46 -4.94
CA ASN A 38 -6.88 -18.11 -3.69
C ASN A 38 -5.95 -17.21 -2.88
N THR A 39 -6.30 -16.95 -1.64
CA THR A 39 -5.48 -16.17 -0.70
C THR A 39 -5.16 -17.04 0.49
N TRP A 40 -3.90 -17.11 0.85
CA TRP A 40 -3.44 -17.77 2.06
C TRP A 40 -2.38 -16.92 2.75
N GLY A 41 -2.23 -17.10 4.03
CA GLY A 41 -1.28 -16.32 4.81
C GLY A 41 -1.27 -16.73 6.27
N GLY A 42 -0.47 -16.04 7.03
CA GLY A 42 -0.33 -16.24 8.46
C GLY A 42 0.14 -14.99 9.18
N ASP A 43 -0.34 -14.84 10.40
CA ASP A 43 0.06 -13.80 11.33
C ASP A 43 0.71 -14.45 12.55
N PHE A 44 1.85 -13.91 12.95
CA PHE A 44 2.52 -14.27 14.19
C PHE A 44 2.73 -13.03 15.04
N THR A 45 2.33 -13.10 16.31
CA THR A 45 2.60 -12.04 17.27
C THR A 45 3.16 -12.63 18.55
N ALA A 46 4.16 -11.96 19.12
CA ALA A 46 4.70 -12.32 20.42
C ALA A 46 5.07 -11.05 21.20
N SER A 47 4.98 -11.14 22.52
CA SER A 47 5.45 -10.09 23.41
C SER A 47 6.19 -10.69 24.60
N TYR A 48 7.17 -9.94 25.11
CA TYR A 48 7.95 -10.33 26.26
C TYR A 48 8.23 -9.16 27.17
N ASP A 49 7.95 -9.31 28.46
CA ASP A 49 8.22 -8.34 29.49
C ASP A 49 9.46 -8.71 30.30
N LEU A 50 10.44 -7.81 30.34
CA LEU A 50 11.66 -7.96 31.11
C LEU A 50 11.71 -6.91 32.21
N PHE A 51 11.59 -7.35 33.46
CA PHE A 51 11.73 -6.51 34.63
C PHE A 51 13.15 -6.59 35.18
N THR A 52 13.80 -5.45 35.27
CA THR A 52 15.14 -5.36 35.83
C THR A 52 15.14 -4.48 37.09
N ARG A 53 16.02 -4.75 38.06
CA ARG A 53 16.08 -3.99 39.33
C ARG A 53 16.69 -2.60 39.12
N HIS A 54 17.61 -2.43 38.18
CA HIS A 54 18.46 -1.24 38.09
C HIS A 54 18.28 -0.41 36.84
N VAL A 55 17.76 -1.01 35.74
CA VAL A 55 17.65 -0.33 34.43
C VAL A 55 16.22 -0.22 33.93
N GLY A 56 15.24 -0.59 34.77
CA GLY A 56 13.82 -0.41 34.47
C GLY A 56 13.15 -1.61 33.84
N HIS A 57 12.02 -1.37 33.21
CA HIS A 57 11.16 -2.37 32.58
C HIS A 57 11.19 -2.23 31.08
N PHE A 58 11.41 -3.33 30.38
CA PHE A 58 11.34 -3.42 28.93
C PHE A 58 10.17 -4.30 28.51
N ASN A 59 9.40 -3.83 27.56
CA ASN A 59 8.42 -4.63 26.86
C ASN A 59 8.85 -4.73 25.39
N PHE A 60 9.08 -5.95 24.92
CA PHE A 60 9.42 -6.28 23.53
C PHE A 60 8.20 -6.81 22.82
N GLY A 61 7.97 -6.39 21.59
CA GLY A 61 6.91 -6.89 20.72
C GLY A 61 7.45 -7.24 19.35
N ILE A 62 6.91 -8.32 18.78
CA ILE A 62 7.15 -8.69 17.40
C ILE A 62 5.83 -9.06 16.75
N GLY A 63 5.61 -8.59 15.55
CA GLY A 63 4.49 -8.95 14.68
C GLY A 63 5.00 -9.25 13.29
N LEU A 64 4.63 -10.41 12.76
CA LEU A 64 4.97 -10.85 11.41
C LEU A 64 3.68 -11.18 10.68
N ASN A 65 3.52 -10.64 9.50
CA ASN A 65 2.43 -10.94 8.59
C ASN A 65 3.02 -11.45 7.28
N PHE A 66 2.44 -12.52 6.77
CA PHE A 66 2.71 -13.03 5.44
C PHE A 66 1.38 -13.35 4.75
N THR A 67 1.22 -12.87 3.52
CA THR A 67 0.04 -13.12 2.69
C THR A 67 0.46 -13.36 1.25
N ASP A 68 -0.05 -14.42 0.66
CA ASP A 68 0.13 -14.71 -0.76
C ASP A 68 -1.20 -14.88 -1.46
N ASN A 69 -1.29 -14.31 -2.65
CA ASN A 69 -2.47 -14.35 -3.51
C ASN A 69 -2.10 -15.01 -4.84
N GLU A 70 -2.93 -15.92 -5.30
CA GLU A 70 -2.80 -16.53 -6.62
C GLU A 70 -4.12 -16.43 -7.40
N VAL A 71 -4.04 -16.29 -8.72
CA VAL A 71 -5.19 -16.42 -9.61
C VAL A 71 -5.33 -17.89 -9.98
N ARG A 72 -6.44 -18.51 -9.59
CA ARG A 72 -6.73 -19.92 -9.90
C ARG A 72 -7.28 -20.09 -11.30
N SER A 73 -8.19 -19.22 -11.70
CA SER A 73 -8.78 -19.25 -13.02
C SER A 73 -9.23 -17.87 -13.44
N ILE A 74 -9.18 -17.62 -14.74
CA ILE A 74 -9.71 -16.42 -15.39
C ILE A 74 -10.90 -16.88 -16.23
N ASN A 75 -12.07 -16.29 -15.99
CA ASN A 75 -13.26 -16.56 -16.75
C ASN A 75 -13.14 -15.95 -18.15
N LYS A 76 -13.68 -16.65 -19.13
CA LYS A 76 -13.65 -16.16 -20.51
C LYS A 76 -14.43 -14.85 -20.63
N THR A 77 -13.83 -13.90 -21.32
CA THR A 77 -14.53 -12.68 -21.74
C THR A 77 -15.72 -13.09 -22.62
N PRO A 78 -16.93 -12.55 -22.39
CA PRO A 78 -18.09 -12.82 -23.24
C PRO A 78 -17.77 -12.58 -24.70
N ALA A 79 -18.32 -13.44 -25.59
CA ALA A 79 -18.01 -13.41 -27.00
C ALA A 79 -18.25 -12.05 -27.67
N ALA A 80 -19.32 -11.35 -27.26
CA ALA A 80 -19.62 -10.00 -27.75
C ALA A 80 -18.52 -9.00 -27.44
N ALA A 81 -17.95 -9.05 -26.22
CA ALA A 81 -16.85 -8.18 -25.82
C ALA A 81 -15.52 -8.59 -26.44
N ALA A 82 -15.24 -9.89 -26.52
CA ALA A 82 -14.03 -10.43 -27.13
C ALA A 82 -13.95 -10.10 -28.64
N ALA A 83 -15.07 -10.10 -29.35
CA ALA A 83 -15.14 -9.72 -30.75
C ALA A 83 -14.69 -8.25 -31.02
N HIS A 84 -14.72 -7.41 -29.98
CA HIS A 84 -14.24 -6.01 -30.02
C HIS A 84 -12.86 -5.83 -29.40
N GLY A 85 -12.09 -6.92 -29.21
CA GLY A 85 -10.73 -6.86 -28.65
C GLY A 85 -10.66 -6.61 -27.15
N LEU A 86 -11.79 -6.76 -26.45
CA LEU A 86 -11.83 -6.55 -25.01
C LEU A 86 -11.35 -7.78 -24.27
N SER A 87 -10.61 -7.56 -23.19
CA SER A 87 -10.29 -8.56 -22.18
C SER A 87 -10.67 -8.03 -20.81
N PHE A 88 -11.45 -8.77 -20.05
CA PHE A 88 -11.86 -8.38 -18.71
C PHE A 88 -10.75 -8.51 -17.68
N VAL A 89 -9.76 -9.34 -17.97
CA VAL A 89 -8.57 -9.51 -17.13
C VAL A 89 -7.34 -9.50 -18.04
N ASN A 90 -6.47 -8.58 -17.80
CA ASN A 90 -5.18 -8.48 -18.49
C ASN A 90 -4.02 -8.59 -17.47
N GLY A 91 -2.79 -8.54 -17.94
CA GLY A 91 -1.61 -8.63 -17.10
C GLY A 91 -1.53 -7.51 -16.06
N TYR A 92 -2.05 -6.32 -16.38
CA TYR A 92 -2.10 -5.20 -15.46
C TYR A 92 -3.07 -5.45 -14.29
N SER A 93 -4.31 -5.87 -14.57
CA SER A 93 -5.30 -6.21 -13.53
C SER A 93 -4.82 -7.33 -12.64
N THR A 94 -4.23 -8.36 -13.22
CA THR A 94 -3.65 -9.49 -12.47
C THR A 94 -2.53 -9.02 -11.54
N ALA A 95 -1.65 -8.18 -12.02
CA ALA A 95 -0.54 -7.69 -11.21
C ALA A 95 -0.99 -6.69 -10.13
N LEU A 96 -2.00 -5.85 -10.40
CA LEU A 96 -2.64 -5.02 -9.38
C LEU A 96 -3.15 -5.88 -8.22
N LEU A 97 -3.78 -6.99 -8.53
CA LEU A 97 -4.34 -7.90 -7.52
C LEU A 97 -3.26 -8.62 -6.72
N LEU A 98 -2.18 -9.06 -7.38
CA LEU A 98 -1.21 -9.99 -6.80
C LEU A 98 0.01 -9.29 -6.19
N ARG A 99 0.39 -8.10 -6.65
CA ARG A 99 1.73 -7.56 -6.41
C ARG A 99 1.78 -6.11 -5.93
N THR A 100 0.66 -5.39 -5.87
CA THR A 100 0.64 -3.99 -5.41
C THR A 100 0.70 -3.86 -3.89
N ALA A 101 0.24 -4.87 -3.14
CA ALA A 101 0.44 -4.96 -1.70
C ALA A 101 1.70 -5.80 -1.40
N PRO A 102 2.46 -5.46 -0.35
CA PRO A 102 3.59 -6.29 0.07
C PRO A 102 3.09 -7.63 0.59
N ARG A 103 3.77 -8.72 0.21
CA ARG A 103 3.44 -10.08 0.69
C ARG A 103 3.82 -10.30 2.15
N ASN A 104 4.72 -9.50 2.67
CA ASN A 104 5.13 -9.57 4.06
C ASN A 104 5.27 -8.17 4.67
N ARG A 105 4.91 -8.09 5.94
CA ARG A 105 5.12 -6.94 6.80
C ARG A 105 5.62 -7.42 8.15
N GLU A 106 6.65 -6.80 8.65
CA GLU A 106 7.28 -7.14 9.90
C GLU A 106 7.32 -5.89 10.80
N ASN A 107 7.09 -6.10 12.07
CA ASN A 107 7.08 -5.06 13.09
C ASN A 107 7.83 -5.59 14.30
N VAL A 108 8.87 -4.90 14.71
CA VAL A 108 9.57 -5.16 15.97
C VAL A 108 9.56 -3.88 16.78
N ASN A 109 9.20 -3.97 18.04
CA ASN A 109 9.17 -2.81 18.91
C ASN A 109 9.74 -3.09 20.30
N VAL A 110 10.19 -2.04 20.96
CA VAL A 110 10.57 -2.05 22.35
C VAL A 110 10.07 -0.81 23.05
N THR A 111 9.43 -1.01 24.20
CA THR A 111 9.09 0.07 25.13
C THR A 111 9.94 -0.08 26.37
N TRP A 112 10.72 0.94 26.71
CA TRP A 112 11.49 1.02 27.94
C TRP A 112 10.88 2.03 28.90
N ASN A 113 10.71 1.65 30.16
CA ASN A 113 10.19 2.51 31.23
C ASN A 113 11.16 2.50 32.42
N TYR A 114 11.62 3.68 32.82
CA TYR A 114 12.48 3.83 33.96
C TYR A 114 12.23 5.18 34.69
N GLY A 115 11.79 5.13 35.93
CA GLY A 115 11.45 6.31 36.67
C GLY A 115 10.41 7.19 36.01
N LYS A 116 10.81 8.37 35.55
CA LYS A 116 9.94 9.31 34.82
C LYS A 116 10.03 9.19 33.30
N TRP A 117 10.91 8.35 32.81
CA TRP A 117 11.17 8.19 31.37
C TRP A 117 10.40 7.02 30.78
N ARG A 118 9.90 7.21 29.58
CA ARG A 118 9.43 6.17 28.68
C ARG A 118 10.01 6.40 27.30
N VAL A 119 10.63 5.37 26.73
CA VAL A 119 11.12 5.38 25.37
C VAL A 119 10.44 4.26 24.61
N PHE A 120 9.88 4.57 23.46
CA PHE A 120 9.34 3.62 22.52
C PHE A 120 10.16 3.69 21.25
N LEU A 121 10.56 2.54 20.73
CA LEU A 121 11.25 2.37 19.46
C LEU A 121 10.57 1.25 18.68
N GLN A 122 10.28 1.50 17.41
CA GLN A 122 9.66 0.55 16.51
C GLN A 122 10.39 0.56 15.18
N GLU A 123 10.63 -0.63 14.64
CA GLU A 123 11.08 -0.83 13.28
C GLU A 123 9.99 -1.58 12.51
N GLU A 124 9.52 -0.98 11.42
CA GLU A 124 8.57 -1.59 10.49
C GLU A 124 9.28 -1.90 9.18
N ARG A 125 9.19 -3.16 8.73
CA ARG A 125 9.64 -3.57 7.41
C ARG A 125 8.45 -3.86 6.53
N TYR A 126 8.44 -3.30 5.34
CA TYR A 126 7.51 -3.60 4.26
C TYR A 126 8.23 -4.35 3.16
N GLY A 127 7.66 -5.47 2.71
CA GLY A 127 8.15 -6.22 1.56
C GLY A 127 8.07 -5.42 0.26
N SER A 128 8.64 -5.98 -0.81
CA SER A 128 8.57 -5.35 -2.12
C SER A 128 7.15 -5.36 -2.68
N THR A 129 6.86 -4.35 -3.51
CA THR A 129 5.63 -4.28 -4.31
C THR A 129 5.97 -4.06 -5.77
N LEU A 130 5.08 -4.49 -6.66
CA LEU A 130 5.25 -4.27 -8.09
C LEU A 130 4.36 -3.10 -8.53
N PHE A 131 4.97 -2.13 -9.16
CA PHE A 131 4.26 -1.08 -9.84
C PHE A 131 4.14 -1.43 -11.32
N LEU A 132 2.92 -1.46 -11.79
CA LEU A 132 2.60 -1.53 -13.21
C LEU A 132 1.89 -0.24 -13.59
N GLY A 133 2.37 0.40 -14.61
CA GLY A 133 1.62 1.48 -15.19
C GLY A 133 0.36 0.98 -15.90
N SER A 134 -0.72 1.76 -15.85
CA SER A 134 -1.89 1.49 -16.69
C SER A 134 -1.47 1.57 -18.15
N PRO A 135 -1.73 0.58 -18.99
CA PRO A 135 -1.48 0.70 -20.41
C PRO A 135 -2.43 1.79 -20.95
N ALA A 136 -1.93 3.01 -21.09
CA ALA A 136 -2.55 3.94 -22.04
C ALA A 136 -2.51 3.28 -23.41
N ALA A 137 -3.56 3.42 -24.20
CA ALA A 137 -3.71 2.74 -25.47
C ALA A 137 -2.40 2.70 -26.28
N GLY A 138 -1.83 1.51 -26.43
CA GLY A 138 -0.64 1.26 -27.23
C GLY A 138 0.72 1.41 -26.53
N VAL A 139 0.79 1.74 -25.25
CA VAL A 139 2.06 1.86 -24.52
C VAL A 139 2.22 0.69 -23.55
N SER A 140 3.11 -0.23 -23.86
CA SER A 140 3.55 -1.26 -22.93
C SER A 140 4.52 -0.64 -21.94
N ILE A 141 4.19 -0.66 -20.65
CA ILE A 141 5.05 -0.11 -19.60
C ILE A 141 5.69 -1.27 -18.87
N ALA A 142 7.03 -1.29 -18.89
CA ALA A 142 7.76 -2.28 -18.14
C ALA A 142 7.44 -2.11 -16.63
N PRO A 143 7.13 -3.20 -15.93
CA PRO A 143 6.93 -3.16 -14.50
C PRO A 143 8.22 -2.72 -13.79
N PHE A 144 8.08 -1.95 -12.70
CA PHE A 144 9.23 -1.70 -11.84
C PHE A 144 8.91 -2.11 -10.39
N GLU A 145 9.91 -2.64 -9.73
CA GLU A 145 9.78 -3.11 -8.37
C GLU A 145 10.07 -1.97 -7.38
N GLN A 146 9.14 -1.77 -6.49
CA GLN A 146 9.37 -0.98 -5.28
C GLN A 146 10.12 -1.86 -4.28
N ARG A 147 11.33 -1.43 -3.92
CA ARG A 147 12.20 -2.19 -3.00
C ARG A 147 11.60 -2.23 -1.60
N PRO A 148 11.92 -3.28 -0.83
CA PRO A 148 11.58 -3.33 0.59
C PRO A 148 12.06 -2.06 1.32
N ALA A 149 11.29 -1.63 2.30
CA ALA A 149 11.61 -0.45 3.09
C ALA A 149 11.55 -0.75 4.58
N PHE A 150 12.44 -0.11 5.33
CA PHE A 150 12.48 -0.12 6.78
C PHE A 150 12.18 1.29 7.26
N LEU A 151 11.25 1.40 8.22
CA LEU A 151 10.83 2.66 8.82
C LEU A 151 10.98 2.57 10.32
N THR A 152 11.77 3.48 10.86
CA THR A 152 12.00 3.61 12.29
C THR A 152 11.06 4.66 12.87
N ASN A 153 10.27 4.29 13.87
CA ASN A 153 9.43 5.21 14.64
C ASN A 153 9.97 5.29 16.07
N MET A 154 9.98 6.47 16.65
CA MET A 154 10.53 6.67 17.99
C MET A 154 9.72 7.69 18.77
N GLU A 155 9.48 7.41 20.06
CA GLU A 155 8.95 8.38 21.03
C GLU A 155 9.82 8.40 22.28
N VAL A 156 10.10 9.59 22.80
CA VAL A 156 10.71 9.80 24.11
C VAL A 156 9.75 10.63 24.94
N SER A 157 9.30 10.08 26.05
CA SER A 157 8.36 10.73 26.96
C SER A 157 8.99 10.93 28.33
N TYR A 158 8.69 12.07 28.94
CA TYR A 158 9.11 12.41 30.31
C TYR A 158 7.92 12.87 31.13
N ARG A 159 7.73 12.27 32.31
CA ARG A 159 6.70 12.66 33.26
C ARG A 159 7.21 13.81 34.11
N VAL A 160 6.85 15.04 33.79
CA VAL A 160 7.28 16.26 34.46
C VAL A 160 6.74 16.29 35.90
N ILE A 161 5.42 16.12 36.01
CA ILE A 161 4.68 15.95 37.28
C ILE A 161 3.74 14.75 37.16
N PRO A 162 3.13 14.23 38.21
CA PRO A 162 2.25 13.05 38.14
C PRO A 162 1.14 13.15 37.08
N LYS A 163 0.64 14.36 36.83
CA LYS A 163 -0.44 14.64 35.92
C LYS A 163 -0.01 15.13 34.51
N LEU A 164 1.27 15.43 34.28
CA LEU A 164 1.76 15.99 33.01
C LEU A 164 2.90 15.15 32.44
N MET A 165 2.70 14.65 31.23
CA MET A 165 3.72 13.97 30.44
C MET A 165 3.98 14.75 29.15
N LEU A 166 5.26 15.00 28.86
CA LEU A 166 5.73 15.57 27.59
C LEU A 166 6.35 14.46 26.76
N THR A 167 6.04 14.45 25.48
CA THR A 167 6.57 13.49 24.51
C THR A 167 7.11 14.20 23.30
N VAL A 168 8.28 13.80 22.85
CA VAL A 168 8.84 14.14 21.52
C VAL A 168 8.87 12.85 20.72
N GLY A 169 8.39 12.88 19.50
CA GLY A 169 8.30 11.69 18.66
C GLY A 169 8.55 11.97 17.19
N ALA A 170 8.84 10.88 16.50
CA ALA A 170 8.98 10.87 15.06
C ALA A 170 8.38 9.59 14.48
N TYR A 171 7.59 9.74 13.44
CA TYR A 171 7.28 8.67 12.50
C TYR A 171 8.26 8.74 11.34
N ASN A 172 8.77 7.58 10.90
CA ASN A 172 9.77 7.52 9.85
C ASN A 172 10.97 8.46 10.16
N LEU A 173 11.59 8.25 11.32
CA LEU A 173 12.70 9.05 11.86
C LEU A 173 13.83 9.26 10.84
N GLY A 174 14.12 8.23 10.04
CA GLY A 174 15.13 8.26 8.98
C GLY A 174 14.70 8.98 7.70
N ASN A 175 13.51 9.60 7.67
CA ASN A 175 12.98 10.33 6.50
C ASN A 175 13.03 9.48 5.22
N LYS A 176 12.69 8.19 5.32
CA LYS A 176 12.72 7.25 4.20
C LYS A 176 11.59 7.54 3.21
N TYR A 177 11.93 7.53 1.94
CA TYR A 177 10.99 7.64 0.83
C TYR A 177 10.89 6.32 0.06
N PRO A 178 9.77 6.09 -0.65
CA PRO A 178 9.62 4.96 -1.56
C PRO A 178 10.67 4.98 -2.68
N THR A 179 10.79 3.87 -3.38
CA THR A 179 11.59 3.82 -4.61
C THR A 179 11.04 4.82 -5.63
N ARG A 180 11.90 5.69 -6.13
CA ARG A 180 11.50 6.71 -7.11
C ARG A 180 11.09 6.06 -8.42
N ILE A 181 9.98 6.51 -8.99
CA ILE A 181 9.53 6.06 -10.31
C ILE A 181 10.62 6.42 -11.35
N PRO A 182 11.11 5.47 -12.15
CA PRO A 182 12.09 5.75 -13.19
C PRO A 182 11.55 6.78 -14.19
N GLY A 183 12.44 7.67 -14.70
CA GLY A 183 12.03 8.72 -15.62
C GLY A 183 11.36 8.22 -16.90
N TRP A 184 11.73 7.03 -17.38
CA TRP A 184 11.09 6.38 -18.52
C TRP A 184 9.63 6.00 -18.24
N ALA A 185 9.33 5.49 -17.04
CA ALA A 185 7.97 5.13 -16.62
C ALA A 185 7.13 6.39 -16.36
N ALA A 186 7.71 7.43 -15.79
CA ALA A 186 7.03 8.70 -15.57
C ALA A 186 6.61 9.36 -16.90
N LYS A 187 7.48 9.36 -17.91
CA LYS A 187 7.17 9.91 -19.23
C LYS A 187 6.08 9.12 -19.96
N ALA A 188 6.15 7.80 -19.89
CA ALA A 188 5.20 6.93 -20.59
C ALA A 188 3.76 7.06 -20.05
N GLN A 189 3.58 7.55 -18.84
CA GLN A 189 2.27 7.61 -18.17
C GLN A 189 1.81 9.01 -17.77
N SER A 190 2.53 10.05 -18.17
CA SER A 190 2.23 11.43 -17.73
C SER A 190 2.13 11.56 -16.20
N TYR A 191 2.93 10.79 -15.44
CA TYR A 191 2.93 10.86 -13.99
C TYR A 191 3.48 12.18 -13.49
N VAL A 192 2.69 12.86 -12.69
CA VAL A 192 3.08 14.08 -11.98
C VAL A 192 3.84 13.75 -10.69
N THR A 193 3.71 12.52 -10.17
CA THR A 193 4.28 12.12 -8.90
C THR A 193 5.63 11.42 -9.05
N LYS A 194 6.55 11.69 -8.11
CA LYS A 194 7.88 11.05 -8.06
C LYS A 194 7.82 9.61 -7.56
N TYR A 195 6.76 9.24 -6.84
CA TYR A 195 6.61 7.99 -6.13
C TYR A 195 5.28 7.32 -6.48
N SER A 196 5.24 6.00 -6.38
CA SER A 196 4.01 5.22 -6.61
C SER A 196 2.97 5.49 -5.52
N TYR A 197 1.70 5.64 -5.90
CA TYR A 197 0.59 5.68 -4.92
C TYR A 197 0.37 4.34 -4.23
N TYR A 198 0.93 3.26 -4.76
CA TYR A 198 0.89 1.92 -4.15
C TYR A 198 2.00 1.72 -3.10
N SER A 199 2.66 2.80 -2.68
CA SER A 199 3.60 2.71 -1.57
C SER A 199 2.87 2.32 -0.29
N PRO A 200 3.24 1.23 0.39
CA PRO A 200 2.55 0.75 1.58
C PRO A 200 2.74 1.66 2.80
N PHE A 201 3.67 2.62 2.75
CA PHE A 201 3.97 3.56 3.83
C PHE A 201 3.85 5.03 3.41
N GLY A 202 3.18 5.30 2.27
CA GLY A 202 3.02 6.65 1.75
C GLY A 202 4.31 7.24 1.18
N PHE A 203 4.33 8.54 0.94
CA PHE A 203 5.46 9.25 0.34
C PHE A 203 5.69 10.65 0.96
N SER A 204 5.17 10.87 2.17
CA SER A 204 5.31 12.16 2.87
C SER A 204 6.65 12.33 3.58
N GLY A 205 7.44 11.25 3.70
CA GLY A 205 8.69 11.28 4.45
C GLY A 205 8.50 11.22 5.96
N GLY A 206 9.45 11.77 6.71
CA GLY A 206 9.42 11.80 8.18
C GLY A 206 8.47 12.86 8.72
N MET A 207 7.77 12.52 9.81
CA MET A 207 6.95 13.45 10.59
C MET A 207 7.47 13.53 12.02
N TYR A 208 7.74 14.74 12.51
CA TYR A 208 8.24 15.00 13.85
C TYR A 208 7.20 15.79 14.64
N TYR A 209 7.02 15.46 15.92
CA TYR A 209 6.00 16.09 16.74
C TYR A 209 6.38 16.21 18.21
N VAL A 210 5.71 17.13 18.90
CA VAL A 210 5.72 17.27 20.33
C VAL A 210 4.29 17.15 20.84
N ARG A 211 4.10 16.41 21.92
CA ARG A 211 2.80 16.19 22.56
C ARG A 211 2.89 16.46 24.06
N ALA A 212 1.93 17.17 24.60
CA ALA A 212 1.71 17.31 26.03
C ALA A 212 0.42 16.57 26.41
N SER A 213 0.48 15.68 27.40
CA SER A 213 -0.67 14.94 27.93
C SER A 213 -0.90 15.30 29.39
N TYR A 214 -2.07 15.84 29.71
CA TYR A 214 -2.45 16.21 31.07
C TYR A 214 -3.66 15.39 31.50
N THR A 215 -3.59 14.80 32.70
CA THR A 215 -4.69 14.05 33.33
C THR A 215 -5.30 14.89 34.44
N PHE A 216 -6.59 15.17 34.38
CA PHE A 216 -7.34 15.98 35.34
C PHE A 216 -7.62 15.24 36.66
#